data_50ab60a1f0215490f26cbca3e3e69395
#
_entry.id   50ab60a1f0215490f26cbca3e3e69395
#
_cell.length_a   1.000
_cell.length_b   1.000
_cell.length_c   1.000
_cell.angle_alpha   90.00
_cell.angle_beta   90.00
_cell.angle_gamma   90.00
#
_symmetry.space_group_name_H-M   'P 1'
#
loop_
_entity.id
_entity.type
_entity.pdbx_description
1 polymer ?
#
loop_
_entity_poly.entity_id
_entity_poly.type
_entity_poly.pdbx_seq_one_letter_code
_entity_poly.pdbx_strand_id
1 'polypeptide(L)'
;YAGNVKVAQEVINAIPQRRIFTQIEPDGRQPHELRRTLAFGYSQFNLSHFIDIFLMAQKIGISIDNATSTDGRNFYKAMDFLAPYVGKDVKDWPYQQISEWDYKQQEFCKDLYRVFLLNPERTDYLKLYRAHRTIDWKDRFNLLWVKPDDVDNAYAFACGQLQFAMKCANKARKEAENQCKHRVIPRSINKDGSLRMIHPHDWCSGFFTGSLWQVYAYTNDDFWRQEAISNTWMIEEAKWHKGTHDLGFMMNNSFGKAYQLTGERSYKDVVLQSAKTLITRYNDKVKSIRSWDHNRDKWKYPVIIDNLMNLEMLFWATQETGDSIYWKIAVNRANTTMKNHFRPDYSSYHVVDYDPETGEVRAKQTAQGYADDSFWSRGQAWGLY
;
A
#
# COMPACT_ATOMS: atom_id res chain seq x y z
N TYR A 1 -21.85 9.98 -5.00
CA TYR A 1 -22.28 8.72 -4.38
C TYR A 1 -23.80 8.52 -4.33
N ALA A 2 -24.56 9.33 -5.03
CA ALA A 2 -26.02 9.18 -5.08
C ALA A 2 -26.50 8.09 -6.05
N GLY A 3 -25.60 7.33 -6.67
CA GLY A 3 -25.95 6.29 -7.68
C GLY A 3 -26.57 6.85 -8.96
N ASN A 4 -26.62 8.17 -9.12
CA ASN A 4 -27.25 8.81 -10.26
C ASN A 4 -26.22 9.14 -11.36
N VAL A 5 -25.87 8.14 -12.13
CA VAL A 5 -24.91 8.25 -13.25
C VAL A 5 -25.37 9.29 -14.28
N LYS A 6 -26.68 9.41 -14.53
CA LYS A 6 -27.22 10.36 -15.52
C LYS A 6 -26.92 11.83 -15.12
N VAL A 7 -27.14 12.20 -13.87
CA VAL A 7 -26.82 13.53 -13.36
C VAL A 7 -25.30 13.77 -13.42
N ALA A 8 -24.50 12.80 -13.07
CA ALA A 8 -23.05 12.91 -13.17
C ALA A 8 -22.61 13.17 -14.63
N GLN A 9 -23.17 12.44 -15.59
CA GLN A 9 -22.91 12.62 -17.02
C GLN A 9 -23.31 14.01 -17.51
N GLU A 10 -24.49 14.51 -17.13
CA GLU A 10 -24.98 15.84 -17.46
C GLU A 10 -24.04 16.94 -16.94
N VAL A 11 -23.61 16.83 -15.68
CA VAL A 11 -22.69 17.78 -15.05
C VAL A 11 -21.32 17.76 -15.75
N ILE A 12 -20.76 16.57 -15.99
CA ILE A 12 -19.45 16.41 -16.64
C ILE A 12 -19.48 16.96 -18.07
N ASN A 13 -20.49 16.62 -18.85
CA ASN A 13 -20.62 17.12 -20.24
C ASN A 13 -20.79 18.65 -20.33
N ALA A 14 -21.27 19.30 -19.28
CA ALA A 14 -21.40 20.73 -19.23
C ALA A 14 -20.08 21.48 -18.85
N ILE A 15 -19.05 20.76 -18.36
CA ILE A 15 -17.80 21.35 -17.88
C ILE A 15 -17.06 22.15 -18.96
N PRO A 16 -16.90 21.68 -20.20
CA PRO A 16 -16.22 22.46 -21.22
C PRO A 16 -16.81 23.88 -21.36
N GLN A 17 -18.10 23.99 -21.54
CA GLN A 17 -18.79 25.28 -21.70
C GLN A 17 -18.79 26.14 -20.43
N ARG A 18 -19.02 25.51 -19.27
CA ARG A 18 -19.21 26.22 -18.00
C ARG A 18 -17.92 26.60 -17.30
N ARG A 19 -16.81 25.91 -17.61
CA ARG A 19 -15.55 26.04 -16.89
C ARG A 19 -14.34 26.24 -17.79
N ILE A 20 -14.04 25.30 -18.71
CA ILE A 20 -12.82 25.37 -19.52
C ILE A 20 -12.84 26.63 -20.38
N PHE A 21 -13.91 26.85 -21.17
CA PHE A 21 -14.02 27.97 -22.10
C PHE A 21 -14.24 29.31 -21.44
N THR A 22 -14.59 29.34 -20.15
CA THR A 22 -14.80 30.60 -19.38
C THR A 22 -13.60 30.97 -18.53
N GLN A 23 -12.71 30.01 -18.21
CA GLN A 23 -11.58 30.23 -17.31
C GLN A 23 -10.24 30.26 -18.03
N ILE A 24 -10.15 29.68 -19.24
CA ILE A 24 -8.92 29.60 -20.02
C ILE A 24 -9.09 30.49 -21.28
N GLU A 25 -8.11 31.34 -21.51
CA GLU A 25 -8.04 32.17 -22.72
C GLU A 25 -7.50 31.40 -23.94
N PRO A 26 -7.67 31.87 -25.18
CA PRO A 26 -7.16 31.22 -26.37
C PRO A 26 -5.65 30.96 -26.39
N ASP A 27 -4.88 31.76 -25.63
CA ASP A 27 -3.44 31.63 -25.46
C ASP A 27 -3.02 30.76 -24.24
N GLY A 28 -3.98 30.16 -23.56
CA GLY A 28 -3.76 29.30 -22.38
C GLY A 28 -3.71 30.01 -21.04
N ARG A 29 -3.73 31.34 -21.02
CA ARG A 29 -3.77 32.11 -19.76
C ARG A 29 -5.05 31.83 -18.99
N GLN A 30 -4.93 31.86 -17.66
CA GLN A 30 -6.03 31.78 -16.70
C GLN A 30 -6.15 33.14 -15.95
N PRO A 31 -6.83 34.18 -16.49
CA PRO A 31 -6.74 35.54 -15.99
C PRO A 31 -7.17 35.72 -14.52
N HIS A 32 -8.10 34.91 -14.04
CA HIS A 32 -8.55 34.95 -12.65
C HIS A 32 -7.47 34.43 -11.69
N GLU A 33 -6.73 33.42 -12.07
CA GLU A 33 -5.67 32.83 -11.28
C GLU A 33 -4.37 33.65 -11.37
N LEU A 34 -4.06 34.20 -12.56
CA LEU A 34 -2.86 34.98 -12.80
C LEU A 34 -2.87 36.37 -12.07
N ARG A 35 -4.03 36.85 -11.61
CA ARG A 35 -4.14 38.05 -10.76
C ARG A 35 -3.88 37.81 -9.29
N ARG A 36 -3.68 36.53 -8.90
CA ARG A 36 -3.49 36.12 -7.50
C ARG A 36 -2.03 36.28 -7.09
N THR A 37 -1.80 36.34 -5.78
CA THR A 37 -0.46 36.47 -5.17
C THR A 37 0.43 35.25 -5.35
N LEU A 38 -0.16 34.08 -5.63
CA LEU A 38 0.51 32.82 -5.96
C LEU A 38 0.04 32.36 -7.35
N ALA A 39 0.26 33.19 -8.37
CA ALA A 39 -0.33 33.03 -9.69
C ALA A 39 -0.05 31.68 -10.36
N PHE A 40 1.19 31.20 -10.31
CA PHE A 40 1.54 29.87 -10.80
C PHE A 40 0.82 28.77 -10.01
N GLY A 41 0.88 28.87 -8.67
CA GLY A 41 0.25 27.89 -7.78
C GLY A 41 -1.26 27.80 -7.95
N TYR A 42 -1.97 28.90 -8.10
CA TYR A 42 -3.42 28.88 -8.34
C TYR A 42 -3.78 28.40 -9.74
N SER A 43 -2.98 28.76 -10.75
CA SER A 43 -3.18 28.26 -12.11
C SER A 43 -2.98 26.73 -12.15
N GLN A 44 -1.92 26.21 -11.52
CA GLN A 44 -1.67 24.78 -11.37
C GLN A 44 -2.82 24.08 -10.61
N PHE A 45 -3.27 24.66 -9.49
CA PHE A 45 -4.34 24.11 -8.66
C PHE A 45 -5.66 23.96 -9.44
N ASN A 46 -6.04 24.97 -10.24
CA ASN A 46 -7.21 24.88 -11.09
C ASN A 46 -7.09 23.76 -12.12
N LEU A 47 -5.93 23.61 -12.78
CA LEU A 47 -5.68 22.55 -13.76
C LEU A 47 -5.67 21.15 -13.12
N SER A 48 -5.12 21.01 -11.92
CA SER A 48 -5.13 19.74 -11.18
C SER A 48 -6.55 19.23 -10.94
N HIS A 49 -7.50 20.12 -10.63
CA HIS A 49 -8.90 19.73 -10.46
C HIS A 49 -9.59 19.35 -11.77
N PHE A 50 -9.24 19.98 -12.89
CA PHE A 50 -9.71 19.51 -14.19
C PHE A 50 -9.20 18.08 -14.49
N ILE A 51 -7.93 17.80 -14.18
CA ILE A 51 -7.35 16.45 -14.35
C ILE A 51 -8.11 15.42 -13.50
N ASP A 52 -8.45 15.74 -12.25
CA ASP A 52 -9.25 14.86 -11.39
C ASP A 52 -10.60 14.51 -12.04
N ILE A 53 -11.26 15.54 -12.57
CA ILE A 53 -12.56 15.37 -13.25
C ILE A 53 -12.42 14.52 -14.51
N PHE A 54 -11.38 14.74 -15.33
CA PHE A 54 -11.15 13.97 -16.55
C PHE A 54 -10.87 12.49 -16.25
N LEU A 55 -10.07 12.21 -15.22
CA LEU A 55 -9.79 10.85 -14.78
C LEU A 55 -11.05 10.14 -14.26
N MET A 56 -11.92 10.86 -13.55
CA MET A 56 -13.21 10.31 -13.12
C MET A 56 -14.17 10.10 -14.29
N ALA A 57 -14.20 11.04 -15.25
CA ALA A 57 -15.05 10.96 -16.44
C ALA A 57 -14.71 9.76 -17.33
N GLN A 58 -13.42 9.48 -17.52
CA GLN A 58 -12.96 8.30 -18.28
C GLN A 58 -13.47 6.99 -17.70
N LYS A 59 -13.60 6.88 -16.37
CA LYS A 59 -14.12 5.66 -15.72
C LYS A 59 -15.59 5.36 -16.04
N ILE A 60 -16.33 6.35 -16.51
CA ILE A 60 -17.73 6.22 -16.96
C ILE A 60 -17.86 6.41 -18.48
N GLY A 61 -16.73 6.31 -19.23
CA GLY A 61 -16.72 6.36 -20.69
C GLY A 61 -16.88 7.76 -21.28
N ILE A 62 -16.63 8.83 -20.52
CA ILE A 62 -16.73 10.23 -20.99
C ILE A 62 -15.33 10.81 -21.14
N SER A 63 -15.02 11.38 -22.34
CA SER A 63 -13.81 12.14 -22.59
C SER A 63 -14.19 13.59 -22.93
N ILE A 64 -13.71 14.54 -22.13
CA ILE A 64 -13.92 15.97 -22.29
C ILE A 64 -12.64 16.78 -22.22
N ASP A 65 -11.51 16.10 -22.02
CA ASP A 65 -10.18 16.72 -21.91
C ASP A 65 -9.73 17.41 -23.19
N ASN A 66 -10.13 16.88 -24.37
CA ASN A 66 -9.84 17.44 -25.69
C ASN A 66 -10.87 18.50 -26.17
N ALA A 67 -11.83 18.87 -25.33
CA ALA A 67 -12.83 19.85 -25.70
C ALA A 67 -12.18 21.20 -26.04
N THR A 68 -12.54 21.74 -27.21
CA THR A 68 -11.99 23.00 -27.73
C THR A 68 -13.12 23.91 -28.16
N SER A 69 -13.07 25.18 -27.75
CA SER A 69 -14.03 26.21 -28.16
C SER A 69 -13.77 26.69 -29.62
N THR A 70 -14.70 27.44 -30.18
CA THR A 70 -14.58 28.00 -31.52
C THR A 70 -13.40 28.97 -31.68
N ASP A 71 -13.01 29.65 -30.58
CA ASP A 71 -11.85 30.57 -30.55
C ASP A 71 -10.56 29.86 -30.06
N GLY A 72 -10.59 28.53 -29.88
CA GLY A 72 -9.42 27.73 -29.60
C GLY A 72 -9.06 27.56 -28.13
N ARG A 73 -9.94 27.90 -27.18
CA ARG A 73 -9.74 27.65 -25.74
C ARG A 73 -9.81 26.17 -25.46
N ASN A 74 -8.84 25.63 -24.77
CA ASN A 74 -8.86 24.25 -24.29
C ASN A 74 -7.93 24.07 -23.09
N PHE A 75 -8.06 22.93 -22.43
CA PHE A 75 -7.28 22.59 -21.25
C PHE A 75 -5.77 22.47 -21.56
N TYR A 76 -5.39 21.84 -22.67
CA TYR A 76 -3.98 21.62 -23.00
C TYR A 76 -3.20 22.91 -23.24
N LYS A 77 -3.85 23.96 -23.79
CA LYS A 77 -3.21 25.27 -23.91
C LYS A 77 -2.83 25.87 -22.56
N ALA A 78 -3.64 25.65 -21.53
CA ALA A 78 -3.29 26.14 -20.20
C ALA A 78 -2.16 25.32 -19.55
N MET A 79 -2.09 24.02 -19.83
CA MET A 79 -0.93 23.19 -19.46
C MET A 79 0.33 23.67 -20.20
N ASP A 80 0.23 23.93 -21.51
CA ASP A 80 1.33 24.43 -22.35
C ASP A 80 1.78 25.83 -21.95
N PHE A 81 0.91 26.66 -21.39
CA PHE A 81 1.26 27.96 -20.88
C PHE A 81 2.15 27.88 -19.63
N LEU A 82 1.91 26.92 -18.73
CA LEU A 82 2.71 26.73 -17.52
C LEU A 82 3.99 25.90 -17.75
N ALA A 83 3.96 24.97 -18.69
CA ALA A 83 5.03 24.00 -18.90
C ALA A 83 6.44 24.61 -19.12
N PRO A 84 6.62 25.73 -19.86
CA PRO A 84 7.92 26.35 -20.08
C PRO A 84 8.62 26.86 -18.81
N TYR A 85 7.88 27.04 -17.71
CA TYR A 85 8.43 27.54 -16.46
C TYR A 85 8.88 26.46 -15.50
N VAL A 86 8.64 25.19 -15.81
CA VAL A 86 9.10 24.07 -15.00
C VAL A 86 10.64 24.00 -15.00
N GLY A 87 11.24 23.95 -13.81
CA GLY A 87 12.70 23.98 -13.64
C GLY A 87 13.34 25.37 -13.82
N LYS A 88 12.52 26.43 -13.96
CA LYS A 88 13.02 27.80 -14.03
C LYS A 88 13.03 28.45 -12.65
N ASP A 89 13.78 29.53 -12.54
CA ASP A 89 13.79 30.40 -11.36
C ASP A 89 12.49 31.22 -11.31
N VAL A 90 12.02 31.58 -10.11
CA VAL A 90 10.83 32.39 -9.92
C VAL A 90 10.89 33.75 -10.63
N LYS A 91 12.11 34.31 -10.83
CA LYS A 91 12.32 35.55 -11.58
C LYS A 91 11.96 35.46 -13.07
N ASP A 92 11.93 34.25 -13.63
CA ASP A 92 11.58 34.01 -15.02
C ASP A 92 10.05 33.96 -15.21
N TRP A 93 9.29 33.85 -14.12
CA TRP A 93 7.82 33.88 -14.11
C TRP A 93 7.29 35.32 -14.17
N PRO A 94 6.46 35.66 -15.17
CA PRO A 94 6.07 37.10 -15.39
C PRO A 94 4.93 37.59 -14.49
N TYR A 95 4.45 36.77 -13.57
CA TYR A 95 3.35 37.11 -12.67
C TYR A 95 3.80 36.99 -11.20
N GLN A 96 2.96 37.43 -10.28
CA GLN A 96 3.28 37.39 -8.86
C GLN A 96 3.31 35.95 -8.34
N GLN A 97 4.38 35.59 -7.60
CA GLN A 97 4.49 34.34 -6.87
C GLN A 97 5.31 34.61 -5.60
N ILE A 98 4.64 34.94 -4.51
CA ILE A 98 5.29 35.44 -3.28
C ILE A 98 5.96 34.33 -2.45
N SER A 99 5.58 33.06 -2.65
CA SER A 99 6.11 31.89 -1.91
C SER A 99 5.81 30.60 -2.65
N GLU A 100 6.28 29.49 -2.13
CA GLU A 100 5.97 28.10 -2.55
C GLU A 100 6.36 27.76 -4.00
N TRP A 101 7.31 28.48 -4.62
CA TRP A 101 7.68 28.28 -6.02
C TRP A 101 8.08 26.83 -6.30
N ASP A 102 9.07 26.30 -5.59
CA ASP A 102 9.59 24.95 -5.82
C ASP A 102 8.54 23.87 -5.53
N TYR A 103 7.75 24.05 -4.45
CA TYR A 103 6.66 23.14 -4.13
C TYR A 103 5.61 23.10 -5.24
N LYS A 104 5.17 24.26 -5.74
CA LYS A 104 4.14 24.32 -6.81
C LYS A 104 4.66 23.79 -8.14
N GLN A 105 5.94 23.96 -8.43
CA GLN A 105 6.55 23.31 -9.58
C GLN A 105 6.53 21.78 -9.49
N GLN A 106 6.81 21.21 -8.31
CA GLN A 106 6.72 19.78 -8.09
C GLN A 106 5.30 19.25 -8.23
N GLU A 107 4.30 19.97 -7.71
CA GLU A 107 2.90 19.61 -7.91
C GLU A 107 2.51 19.65 -9.40
N PHE A 108 2.97 20.66 -10.14
CA PHE A 108 2.72 20.73 -11.58
C PHE A 108 3.45 19.61 -12.36
N CYS A 109 4.64 19.21 -11.95
CA CYS A 109 5.32 18.05 -12.51
C CYS A 109 4.46 16.77 -12.39
N LYS A 110 3.81 16.57 -11.23
CA LYS A 110 2.87 15.45 -11.06
C LYS A 110 1.67 15.54 -12.00
N ASP A 111 1.15 16.75 -12.20
CA ASP A 111 0.04 17.00 -13.12
C ASP A 111 0.45 16.73 -14.57
N LEU A 112 1.66 17.07 -15.00
CA LEU A 112 2.19 16.71 -16.33
C LEU A 112 2.16 15.19 -16.58
N TYR A 113 2.56 14.41 -15.57
CA TYR A 113 2.51 12.96 -15.68
C TYR A 113 1.08 12.42 -15.73
N ARG A 114 0.17 12.94 -14.92
CA ARG A 114 -1.25 12.56 -14.94
C ARG A 114 -1.92 12.87 -16.28
N VAL A 115 -1.57 14.01 -16.87
CA VAL A 115 -2.05 14.40 -18.21
C VAL A 115 -1.45 13.50 -19.29
N PHE A 116 -0.18 13.10 -19.17
CA PHE A 116 0.38 12.09 -20.07
C PHE A 116 -0.37 10.74 -19.98
N LEU A 117 -0.88 10.35 -18.81
CA LEU A 117 -1.72 9.15 -18.66
C LEU A 117 -3.09 9.30 -19.34
N LEU A 118 -3.66 10.51 -19.34
CA LEU A 118 -4.90 10.84 -20.07
C LEU A 118 -4.68 10.84 -21.59
N ASN A 119 -3.56 11.41 -22.04
CA ASN A 119 -3.20 11.53 -23.45
C ASN A 119 -1.73 11.12 -23.66
N PRO A 120 -1.46 9.83 -23.98
CA PRO A 120 -0.11 9.29 -24.16
C PRO A 120 0.68 9.90 -25.34
N GLU A 121 0.03 10.65 -26.22
CA GLU A 121 0.72 11.36 -27.31
C GLU A 121 1.54 12.56 -26.79
N ARG A 122 1.20 13.08 -25.59
CA ARG A 122 1.93 14.18 -24.94
C ARG A 122 3.23 13.67 -24.28
N THR A 123 4.09 13.08 -25.10
CA THR A 123 5.43 12.60 -24.66
C THR A 123 6.34 13.73 -24.20
N ASP A 124 6.07 14.97 -24.63
CA ASP A 124 6.72 16.19 -24.16
C ASP A 124 6.48 16.40 -22.65
N TYR A 125 5.26 16.17 -22.16
CA TYR A 125 4.96 16.25 -20.72
C TYR A 125 5.68 15.17 -19.92
N LEU A 126 5.76 13.95 -20.44
CA LEU A 126 6.52 12.88 -19.80
C LEU A 126 8.01 13.21 -19.70
N LYS A 127 8.60 13.78 -20.78
CA LYS A 127 10.01 14.21 -20.76
C LYS A 127 10.25 15.29 -19.72
N LEU A 128 9.36 16.29 -19.64
CA LEU A 128 9.46 17.39 -18.69
C LEU A 128 9.31 16.89 -17.25
N TYR A 129 8.34 16.02 -16.98
CA TYR A 129 8.17 15.34 -15.71
C TYR A 129 9.45 14.60 -15.27
N ARG A 130 10.00 13.76 -16.17
CA ARG A 130 11.21 12.97 -15.86
C ARG A 130 12.44 13.84 -15.56
N ALA A 131 12.55 14.97 -16.25
CA ALA A 131 13.67 15.90 -16.08
C ALA A 131 13.64 16.67 -14.75
N HIS A 132 12.46 16.94 -14.20
CA HIS A 132 12.29 17.87 -13.08
C HIS A 132 11.59 17.28 -11.84
N ARG A 133 11.14 16.03 -11.89
CA ARG A 133 10.52 15.38 -10.72
C ARG A 133 11.51 15.19 -9.59
N THR A 134 11.06 15.41 -8.37
CA THR A 134 11.71 14.88 -7.17
C THR A 134 11.05 13.55 -6.79
N ILE A 135 11.87 12.55 -6.50
CA ILE A 135 11.36 11.26 -6.05
C ILE A 135 11.30 11.29 -4.52
N ASP A 136 10.13 11.55 -3.98
CA ASP A 136 9.85 11.34 -2.56
C ASP A 136 9.00 10.07 -2.41
N TRP A 137 9.60 9.01 -1.88
CA TRP A 137 8.92 7.72 -1.66
C TRP A 137 7.83 7.75 -0.59
N LYS A 138 7.72 8.86 0.16
CA LYS A 138 6.63 9.10 1.10
C LYS A 138 5.40 9.70 0.41
N ASP A 139 5.55 10.19 -0.80
CA ASP A 139 4.47 10.79 -1.55
C ASP A 139 3.54 9.72 -2.12
N ARG A 140 2.25 9.82 -1.78
CA ARG A 140 1.19 8.94 -2.28
C ARG A 140 1.08 8.92 -3.81
N PHE A 141 1.47 10.01 -4.46
CA PHE A 141 1.52 10.09 -5.91
C PHE A 141 2.32 8.94 -6.51
N ASN A 142 3.50 8.66 -5.97
CA ASN A 142 4.37 7.59 -6.47
C ASN A 142 3.76 6.20 -6.30
N LEU A 143 2.91 6.00 -5.26
CA LEU A 143 2.22 4.73 -5.04
C LEU A 143 1.04 4.51 -6.01
N LEU A 144 0.37 5.59 -6.44
CA LEU A 144 -0.86 5.51 -7.23
C LEU A 144 -0.61 5.57 -8.74
N TRP A 145 0.52 6.15 -9.17
CA TRP A 145 0.76 6.52 -10.56
C TRP A 145 2.07 5.97 -11.16
N VAL A 146 2.74 5.04 -10.46
CA VAL A 146 4.02 4.45 -10.91
C VAL A 146 3.84 3.68 -12.22
N LYS A 147 4.68 3.98 -13.20
CA LYS A 147 4.85 3.22 -14.45
C LYS A 147 6.03 2.24 -14.37
N PRO A 148 6.16 1.28 -15.33
CA PRO A 148 7.25 0.29 -15.33
C PRO A 148 8.65 0.86 -15.12
N ASP A 149 9.00 1.99 -15.76
CA ASP A 149 10.31 2.63 -15.57
C ASP A 149 10.54 3.15 -14.13
N ASP A 150 9.47 3.49 -13.42
CA ASP A 150 9.53 3.89 -12.01
C ASP A 150 9.60 2.66 -11.09
N VAL A 151 9.10 1.52 -11.55
CA VAL A 151 9.25 0.23 -10.85
C VAL A 151 10.73 -0.16 -10.83
N ASP A 152 11.46 -0.05 -11.95
CA ASP A 152 12.90 -0.34 -12.00
C ASP A 152 13.69 0.53 -11.01
N ASN A 153 13.39 1.83 -10.96
CA ASN A 153 14.01 2.74 -10.01
C ASN A 153 13.66 2.40 -8.55
N ALA A 154 12.41 2.00 -8.29
CA ALA A 154 11.97 1.58 -6.96
C ALA A 154 12.69 0.30 -6.52
N TYR A 155 12.85 -0.67 -7.42
CA TYR A 155 13.62 -1.88 -7.12
C TYR A 155 15.12 -1.61 -6.97
N ALA A 156 15.71 -0.73 -7.78
CA ALA A 156 17.10 -0.32 -7.61
C ALA A 156 17.33 0.33 -6.22
N PHE A 157 16.41 1.20 -5.79
CA PHE A 157 16.44 1.78 -4.45
C PHE A 157 16.26 0.70 -3.37
N ALA A 158 15.28 -0.20 -3.52
CA ALA A 158 15.04 -1.29 -2.58
C ALA A 158 16.25 -2.22 -2.44
N CYS A 159 16.92 -2.54 -3.54
CA CYS A 159 18.18 -3.30 -3.53
C CYS A 159 19.24 -2.62 -2.67
N GLY A 160 19.48 -1.32 -2.87
CA GLY A 160 20.45 -0.56 -2.07
C GLY A 160 20.11 -0.56 -0.57
N GLN A 161 18.82 -0.34 -0.23
CA GLN A 161 18.36 -0.34 1.17
C GLN A 161 18.47 -1.74 1.81
N LEU A 162 18.11 -2.80 1.09
CA LEU A 162 18.21 -4.17 1.59
C LEU A 162 19.67 -4.61 1.75
N GLN A 163 20.56 -4.27 0.82
CA GLN A 163 22.01 -4.53 0.98
C GLN A 163 22.57 -3.86 2.24
N PHE A 164 22.20 -2.61 2.47
CA PHE A 164 22.60 -1.90 3.69
C PHE A 164 22.01 -2.56 4.94
N ALA A 165 20.72 -2.91 4.93
CA ALA A 165 20.06 -3.59 6.04
C ALA A 165 20.69 -4.96 6.34
N MET A 166 21.04 -5.75 5.32
CA MET A 166 21.75 -7.03 5.48
C MET A 166 23.13 -6.86 6.10
N LYS A 167 23.90 -5.85 5.64
CA LYS A 167 25.21 -5.54 6.24
C LYS A 167 25.09 -5.24 7.73
N CYS A 168 24.10 -4.41 8.11
CA CYS A 168 23.81 -4.07 9.50
C CYS A 168 23.32 -5.30 10.29
N ALA A 169 22.46 -6.13 9.70
CA ALA A 169 21.95 -7.35 10.33
C ALA A 169 23.06 -8.38 10.56
N ASN A 170 23.94 -8.59 9.60
CA ASN A 170 25.07 -9.50 9.73
C ASN A 170 26.06 -9.05 10.82
N LYS A 171 26.28 -7.72 10.94
CA LYS A 171 27.07 -7.17 12.04
C LYS A 171 26.39 -7.44 13.39
N ALA A 172 25.10 -7.11 13.51
CA ALA A 172 24.33 -7.32 14.74
C ALA A 172 24.24 -8.80 15.14
N ARG A 173 24.13 -9.73 14.18
CA ARG A 173 24.17 -11.18 14.44
C ARG A 173 25.50 -11.64 15.03
N LYS A 174 26.62 -11.21 14.46
CA LYS A 174 27.98 -11.53 14.99
C LYS A 174 28.17 -11.00 16.40
N GLU A 175 27.70 -9.81 16.71
CA GLU A 175 27.73 -9.24 18.05
C GLU A 175 26.83 -10.01 19.03
N ALA A 176 25.68 -10.54 18.55
CA ALA A 176 24.75 -11.30 19.37
C ALA A 176 25.19 -12.75 19.65
N GLU A 177 25.99 -13.38 18.80
CA GLU A 177 26.56 -14.71 19.04
C GLU A 177 27.33 -14.76 20.36
N ASN A 178 27.98 -13.67 20.76
CA ASN A 178 28.66 -13.53 22.04
C ASN A 178 27.70 -13.36 23.24
N GLN A 179 26.38 -13.21 23.02
CA GLN A 179 25.38 -12.90 24.05
C GLN A 179 24.22 -13.91 24.10
N CYS A 180 24.26 -15.02 23.39
CA CYS A 180 23.22 -16.07 23.31
C CYS A 180 21.80 -15.52 23.03
N LYS A 181 21.67 -14.52 22.14
CA LYS A 181 20.38 -13.90 21.85
C LYS A 181 19.89 -14.34 20.47
N HIS A 182 18.78 -15.08 20.42
CA HIS A 182 18.07 -15.49 19.22
C HIS A 182 17.32 -14.36 18.49
N ARG A 183 17.90 -13.16 18.43
CA ARG A 183 17.36 -12.04 17.66
C ARG A 183 18.09 -11.92 16.36
N VAL A 184 17.54 -12.53 15.31
CA VAL A 184 18.25 -12.74 14.05
C VAL A 184 17.67 -12.00 12.86
N ILE A 185 16.45 -11.44 12.98
CA ILE A 185 15.75 -10.78 11.89
C ILE A 185 15.68 -9.27 12.13
N PRO A 186 16.06 -8.43 11.15
CA PRO A 186 15.90 -6.98 11.25
C PRO A 186 14.42 -6.57 11.15
N ARG A 187 14.01 -5.59 11.95
CA ARG A 187 12.64 -5.10 11.99
C ARG A 187 12.51 -3.61 11.74
N SER A 188 13.29 -2.81 12.44
CA SER A 188 13.19 -1.35 12.45
C SER A 188 14.49 -0.72 12.94
N ILE A 189 14.53 0.60 12.94
CA ILE A 189 15.64 1.37 13.51
C ILE A 189 15.24 1.85 14.91
N ASN A 190 16.14 1.71 15.89
CA ASN A 190 16.01 2.25 17.23
C ASN A 190 16.21 3.78 17.22
N LYS A 191 15.89 4.45 18.34
CA LYS A 191 16.05 5.92 18.46
C LYS A 191 17.50 6.38 18.33
N ASP A 192 18.46 5.53 18.66
CA ASP A 192 19.91 5.77 18.54
C ASP A 192 20.49 5.47 17.14
N GLY A 193 19.62 5.12 16.17
CA GLY A 193 20.01 4.75 14.82
C GLY A 193 20.47 3.31 14.65
N SER A 194 20.58 2.52 15.71
CA SER A 194 20.93 1.10 15.63
C SER A 194 19.79 0.26 15.07
N LEU A 195 20.11 -0.88 14.45
CA LEU A 195 19.12 -1.80 13.91
C LEU A 195 18.45 -2.59 15.04
N ARG A 196 17.12 -2.55 15.10
CA ARG A 196 16.35 -3.39 16.00
C ARG A 196 16.19 -4.79 15.40
N MET A 197 16.81 -5.76 16.05
CA MET A 197 16.69 -7.17 15.72
C MET A 197 15.59 -7.85 16.54
N ILE A 198 14.88 -8.81 15.95
CA ILE A 198 13.77 -9.54 16.56
C ILE A 198 13.98 -11.05 16.51
N HIS A 199 13.24 -11.74 17.38
CA HIS A 199 13.16 -13.21 17.43
C HIS A 199 12.35 -13.74 16.23
N PRO A 200 12.62 -14.98 15.73
CA PRO A 200 11.80 -15.65 14.72
C PRO A 200 10.29 -15.68 15.00
N HIS A 201 9.89 -15.70 16.27
CA HIS A 201 8.48 -15.71 16.70
C HIS A 201 7.81 -14.32 16.67
N ASP A 202 8.52 -13.25 16.34
CA ASP A 202 7.89 -11.94 16.13
C ASP A 202 7.07 -11.95 14.83
N TRP A 203 5.84 -11.43 14.88
CA TRP A 203 4.93 -11.42 13.73
C TRP A 203 5.52 -10.79 12.46
N CYS A 204 6.49 -9.89 12.62
CA CYS A 204 7.18 -9.23 11.51
C CYS A 204 8.30 -10.08 10.88
N SER A 205 8.66 -11.24 11.43
CA SER A 205 9.85 -12.00 11.01
C SER A 205 9.85 -12.41 9.54
N GLY A 206 8.68 -12.66 8.96
CA GLY A 206 8.52 -13.04 7.56
C GLY A 206 8.69 -11.90 6.54
N PHE A 207 8.59 -10.64 6.96
CA PHE A 207 8.56 -9.52 6.00
C PHE A 207 9.91 -9.19 5.40
N PHE A 208 10.98 -9.20 6.21
CA PHE A 208 12.32 -8.96 5.70
C PHE A 208 12.73 -10.02 4.68
N THR A 209 12.54 -11.29 5.02
CA THR A 209 12.83 -12.41 4.13
C THR A 209 11.95 -12.39 2.88
N GLY A 210 10.67 -12.06 3.03
CA GLY A 210 9.74 -11.87 1.92
C GLY A 210 10.19 -10.76 0.97
N SER A 211 10.73 -9.65 1.49
CA SER A 211 11.27 -8.57 0.66
C SER A 211 12.47 -9.02 -0.17
N LEU A 212 13.36 -9.87 0.37
CA LEU A 212 14.48 -10.45 -0.38
C LEU A 212 13.99 -11.33 -1.53
N TRP A 213 12.95 -12.16 -1.29
CA TRP A 213 12.32 -12.98 -2.33
C TRP A 213 11.65 -12.12 -3.41
N GLN A 214 11.02 -10.99 -3.06
CA GLN A 214 10.42 -10.08 -4.03
C GLN A 214 11.48 -9.44 -4.93
N VAL A 215 12.62 -9.03 -4.36
CA VAL A 215 13.73 -8.49 -5.15
C VAL A 215 14.33 -9.56 -6.05
N TYR A 216 14.49 -10.79 -5.58
CA TYR A 216 14.91 -11.92 -6.42
C TYR A 216 13.92 -12.15 -7.57
N ALA A 217 12.63 -12.18 -7.30
CA ALA A 217 11.60 -12.39 -8.32
C ALA A 217 11.64 -11.32 -9.43
N TYR A 218 12.02 -10.08 -9.08
CA TYR A 218 12.14 -8.98 -10.01
C TYR A 218 13.46 -8.97 -10.78
N THR A 219 14.59 -9.17 -10.08
CA THR A 219 15.94 -9.02 -10.65
C THR A 219 16.46 -10.29 -11.30
N ASN A 220 15.95 -11.45 -10.88
CA ASN A 220 16.48 -12.80 -11.20
C ASN A 220 17.97 -12.96 -10.89
N ASP A 221 18.51 -12.18 -9.94
CA ASP A 221 19.91 -12.18 -9.52
C ASP A 221 20.13 -13.23 -8.41
N ASP A 222 21.06 -14.16 -8.63
CA ASP A 222 21.37 -15.25 -7.70
C ASP A 222 21.87 -14.75 -6.34
N PHE A 223 22.50 -13.59 -6.26
CA PHE A 223 22.85 -12.94 -4.99
C PHE A 223 21.63 -12.80 -4.08
N TRP A 224 20.53 -12.23 -4.61
CA TRP A 224 19.29 -12.06 -3.85
C TRP A 224 18.63 -13.39 -3.48
N ARG A 225 18.76 -14.39 -4.38
CA ARG A 225 18.27 -15.76 -4.11
C ARG A 225 18.98 -16.36 -2.90
N GLN A 226 20.30 -16.31 -2.86
CA GLN A 226 21.10 -16.87 -1.75
C GLN A 226 20.80 -16.16 -0.42
N GLU A 227 20.71 -14.83 -0.43
CA GLU A 227 20.35 -14.05 0.75
C GLU A 227 18.93 -14.35 1.23
N ALA A 228 17.96 -14.49 0.31
CA ALA A 228 16.60 -14.86 0.63
C ALA A 228 16.55 -16.28 1.27
N ILE A 229 17.25 -17.26 0.70
CA ILE A 229 17.34 -18.62 1.24
C ILE A 229 17.87 -18.60 2.67
N SER A 230 19.06 -17.99 2.85
CA SER A 230 19.72 -17.94 4.15
C SER A 230 18.83 -17.30 5.24
N ASN A 231 18.24 -16.13 4.94
CA ASN A 231 17.41 -15.44 5.90
C ASN A 231 16.05 -16.14 6.16
N THR A 232 15.52 -16.88 5.18
CA THR A 232 14.26 -17.63 5.33
C THR A 232 14.43 -18.78 6.34
N TRP A 233 15.49 -19.56 6.25
CA TRP A 233 15.73 -20.66 7.17
C TRP A 233 15.97 -20.23 8.62
N MET A 234 16.37 -18.97 8.86
CA MET A 234 16.53 -18.43 10.23
C MET A 234 15.22 -18.36 11.02
N ILE A 235 14.07 -18.41 10.35
CA ILE A 235 12.76 -18.32 11.01
C ILE A 235 11.97 -19.64 10.97
N GLU A 236 12.57 -20.72 10.51
CA GLU A 236 11.90 -22.02 10.34
C GLU A 236 11.20 -22.52 11.62
N GLU A 237 11.82 -22.34 12.79
CA GLU A 237 11.28 -22.79 14.08
C GLU A 237 9.90 -22.21 14.38
N ALA A 238 9.57 -21.04 13.83
CA ALA A 238 8.28 -20.40 14.07
C ALA A 238 7.09 -21.19 13.50
N LYS A 239 7.29 -22.14 12.60
CA LYS A 239 6.24 -23.06 12.12
C LYS A 239 5.53 -23.82 13.24
N TRP A 240 6.18 -23.96 14.41
CA TRP A 240 5.65 -24.63 15.59
C TRP A 240 5.04 -23.68 16.63
N HIS A 241 5.08 -22.38 16.38
CA HIS A 241 4.68 -21.38 17.35
C HIS A 241 3.17 -21.31 17.55
N LYS A 242 2.65 -21.91 18.64
CA LYS A 242 1.23 -21.98 18.97
C LYS A 242 0.69 -20.76 19.73
N GLY A 243 1.54 -19.79 20.10
CA GLY A 243 1.18 -18.65 20.96
C GLY A 243 0.54 -17.47 20.21
N THR A 244 0.52 -17.51 18.89
CA THR A 244 0.02 -16.43 18.04
C THR A 244 -0.77 -16.95 16.85
N HIS A 245 -1.56 -16.08 16.24
CA HIS A 245 -2.20 -16.33 14.95
C HIS A 245 -1.37 -15.84 13.74
N ASP A 246 -0.21 -15.23 13.96
CA ASP A 246 0.55 -14.51 12.93
C ASP A 246 1.35 -15.42 11.98
N LEU A 247 1.08 -16.72 11.98
CA LEU A 247 1.82 -17.67 11.16
C LEU A 247 1.71 -17.38 9.65
N GLY A 248 0.60 -16.81 9.17
CA GLY A 248 0.49 -16.34 7.80
C GLY A 248 1.47 -15.22 7.50
N PHE A 249 1.60 -14.22 8.38
CA PHE A 249 2.57 -13.15 8.23
C PHE A 249 4.03 -13.64 8.23
N MET A 250 4.34 -14.58 9.09
CA MET A 250 5.70 -15.14 9.22
C MET A 250 6.04 -16.09 8.09
N MET A 251 5.19 -17.09 7.81
CA MET A 251 5.52 -18.22 6.98
C MET A 251 5.05 -18.09 5.52
N ASN A 252 3.87 -17.52 5.28
CA ASN A 252 3.41 -17.37 3.89
C ASN A 252 4.22 -16.32 3.13
N ASN A 253 4.55 -15.20 3.78
CA ASN A 253 5.37 -14.13 3.19
C ASN A 253 6.84 -14.56 2.91
N SER A 254 7.35 -15.57 3.62
CA SER A 254 8.73 -16.07 3.50
C SER A 254 8.80 -17.42 2.78
N PHE A 255 8.48 -18.51 3.47
CA PHE A 255 8.50 -19.87 2.91
C PHE A 255 7.47 -20.08 1.80
N GLY A 256 6.28 -19.47 1.90
CA GLY A 256 5.28 -19.52 0.84
C GLY A 256 5.79 -18.85 -0.44
N LYS A 257 6.42 -17.68 -0.32
CA LYS A 257 7.05 -17.01 -1.45
C LYS A 257 8.24 -17.78 -2.01
N ALA A 258 9.06 -18.36 -1.13
CA ALA A 258 10.16 -19.23 -1.54
C ALA A 258 9.66 -20.43 -2.37
N TYR A 259 8.62 -21.13 -1.90
CA TYR A 259 8.01 -22.23 -2.63
C TYR A 259 7.45 -21.79 -3.98
N GLN A 260 6.73 -20.68 -4.02
CA GLN A 260 6.18 -20.14 -5.25
C GLN A 260 7.25 -19.90 -6.34
N LEU A 261 8.44 -19.43 -5.93
CA LEU A 261 9.52 -19.07 -6.85
C LEU A 261 10.44 -20.23 -7.20
N THR A 262 10.58 -21.23 -6.33
CA THR A 262 11.57 -22.32 -6.50
C THR A 262 10.94 -23.69 -6.78
N GLY A 263 9.71 -23.91 -6.35
CA GLY A 263 9.05 -25.22 -6.36
C GLY A 263 9.63 -26.22 -5.35
N GLU A 264 10.58 -25.83 -4.49
CA GLU A 264 11.26 -26.72 -3.56
C GLU A 264 10.34 -27.21 -2.44
N ARG A 265 10.20 -28.53 -2.34
CA ARG A 265 9.28 -29.19 -1.40
C ARG A 265 9.55 -28.85 0.07
N SER A 266 10.79 -28.61 0.44
CA SER A 266 11.18 -28.26 1.81
C SER A 266 10.46 -27.00 2.31
N TYR A 267 10.28 -25.98 1.46
CA TYR A 267 9.52 -24.79 1.80
C TYR A 267 8.03 -25.08 1.93
N LYS A 268 7.46 -25.87 1.03
CA LYS A 268 6.07 -26.34 1.11
C LYS A 268 5.78 -27.01 2.45
N ASP A 269 6.65 -27.92 2.87
CA ASP A 269 6.48 -28.68 4.11
C ASP A 269 6.45 -27.75 5.35
N VAL A 270 7.24 -26.66 5.35
CA VAL A 270 7.21 -25.65 6.41
C VAL A 270 5.87 -24.89 6.44
N VAL A 271 5.37 -24.47 5.29
CA VAL A 271 4.08 -23.74 5.22
C VAL A 271 2.92 -24.65 5.63
N LEU A 272 2.92 -25.92 5.19
CA LEU A 272 1.90 -26.90 5.59
C LEU A 272 1.94 -27.18 7.09
N GLN A 273 3.15 -27.29 7.68
CA GLN A 273 3.27 -27.40 9.13
C GLN A 273 2.73 -26.16 9.85
N SER A 274 2.99 -24.97 9.31
CA SER A 274 2.48 -23.71 9.87
C SER A 274 0.94 -23.65 9.82
N ALA A 275 0.35 -24.09 8.74
CA ALA A 275 -1.12 -24.21 8.62
C ALA A 275 -1.70 -25.19 9.66
N LYS A 276 -1.05 -26.36 9.85
CA LYS A 276 -1.42 -27.34 10.90
C LYS A 276 -1.32 -26.72 12.30
N THR A 277 -0.25 -25.99 12.57
CA THR A 277 -0.05 -25.30 13.86
C THR A 277 -1.12 -24.23 14.08
N LEU A 278 -1.40 -23.42 13.06
CA LEU A 278 -2.39 -22.34 13.14
C LEU A 278 -3.80 -22.84 13.47
N ILE A 279 -4.26 -23.90 12.81
CA ILE A 279 -5.61 -24.43 13.03
C ILE A 279 -5.83 -25.02 14.43
N THR A 280 -4.75 -25.32 15.19
CA THR A 280 -4.88 -25.74 16.60
C THR A 280 -5.47 -24.64 17.49
N ARG A 281 -5.48 -23.39 17.04
CA ARG A 281 -6.06 -22.23 17.73
C ARG A 281 -7.52 -21.96 17.34
N TYR A 282 -8.10 -22.77 16.45
CA TYR A 282 -9.48 -22.66 16.05
C TYR A 282 -10.42 -23.17 17.13
N ASN A 283 -11.54 -22.46 17.32
CA ASN A 283 -12.63 -22.88 18.19
C ASN A 283 -13.91 -23.02 17.36
N ASP A 284 -14.53 -24.19 17.42
CA ASP A 284 -15.70 -24.48 16.58
C ASP A 284 -16.98 -23.75 17.04
N LYS A 285 -17.10 -23.33 18.31
CA LYS A 285 -18.21 -22.49 18.78
C LYS A 285 -18.05 -21.05 18.32
N VAL A 286 -16.83 -20.48 18.45
CA VAL A 286 -16.51 -19.12 18.00
C VAL A 286 -16.43 -19.03 16.47
N LYS A 287 -16.15 -20.15 15.78
CA LYS A 287 -15.92 -20.21 14.33
C LYS A 287 -14.74 -19.33 13.87
N SER A 288 -13.71 -19.23 14.71
CA SER A 288 -12.56 -18.37 14.46
C SER A 288 -11.29 -18.87 15.15
N ILE A 289 -10.14 -18.28 14.75
CA ILE A 289 -8.81 -18.56 15.29
C ILE A 289 -8.47 -17.50 16.33
N ARG A 290 -8.09 -17.90 17.55
CA ARG A 290 -7.70 -16.99 18.62
C ARG A 290 -6.39 -16.28 18.28
N SER A 291 -6.36 -14.94 18.47
CA SER A 291 -5.21 -14.12 18.07
C SER A 291 -4.02 -14.23 19.02
N TRP A 292 -4.22 -14.09 20.33
CA TRP A 292 -3.16 -14.18 21.33
C TRP A 292 -3.66 -14.79 22.65
N ASP A 293 -2.73 -15.07 23.58
CA ASP A 293 -3.01 -15.73 24.85
C ASP A 293 -2.69 -14.85 26.08
N HIS A 294 -2.25 -13.61 25.87
CA HIS A 294 -2.00 -12.65 26.96
C HIS A 294 -3.22 -11.80 27.28
N ASN A 295 -3.15 -11.05 28.42
CA ASN A 295 -4.23 -10.19 28.92
C ASN A 295 -5.58 -10.92 29.07
N ARG A 296 -5.56 -12.13 29.64
CA ARG A 296 -6.74 -12.98 29.82
C ARG A 296 -7.80 -12.39 30.73
N ASP A 297 -7.41 -11.47 31.61
CA ASP A 297 -8.34 -10.73 32.49
C ASP A 297 -9.23 -9.79 31.64
N LYS A 298 -8.69 -9.23 30.58
CA LYS A 298 -9.42 -8.35 29.66
C LYS A 298 -10.15 -9.16 28.58
N TRP A 299 -9.48 -10.13 27.96
CA TRP A 299 -10.02 -10.89 26.82
C TRP A 299 -9.99 -12.39 27.05
N LYS A 300 -11.11 -13.05 26.86
CA LYS A 300 -11.21 -14.51 26.97
C LYS A 300 -10.78 -15.22 25.68
N TYR A 301 -11.28 -14.74 24.55
CA TYR A 301 -10.98 -15.28 23.22
C TYR A 301 -10.89 -14.14 22.20
N PRO A 302 -9.79 -13.38 22.23
CA PRO A 302 -9.62 -12.24 21.33
C PRO A 302 -9.37 -12.69 19.91
N VAL A 303 -10.06 -12.07 18.98
CA VAL A 303 -9.87 -12.23 17.54
C VAL A 303 -9.73 -10.85 16.92
N ILE A 304 -8.59 -10.57 16.26
CA ILE A 304 -8.37 -9.30 15.59
C ILE A 304 -8.56 -9.43 14.09
N ILE A 305 -8.83 -8.30 13.45
CA ILE A 305 -9.06 -8.22 12.00
C ILE A 305 -7.89 -8.76 11.19
N ASP A 306 -6.66 -8.57 11.67
CA ASP A 306 -5.39 -9.05 11.08
C ASP A 306 -5.38 -10.56 10.79
N ASN A 307 -6.18 -11.32 11.53
CA ASN A 307 -6.32 -12.77 11.34
C ASN A 307 -6.76 -13.15 9.91
N LEU A 308 -7.37 -12.23 9.16
CA LEU A 308 -7.75 -12.47 7.76
C LEU A 308 -6.55 -12.75 6.86
N MET A 309 -5.37 -12.23 7.19
CA MET A 309 -4.13 -12.51 6.47
C MET A 309 -3.70 -13.99 6.47
N ASN A 310 -4.32 -14.84 7.31
CA ASN A 310 -4.09 -16.27 7.30
C ASN A 310 -4.92 -17.04 6.27
N LEU A 311 -5.94 -16.42 5.70
CA LEU A 311 -6.89 -17.12 4.81
C LEU A 311 -6.20 -17.64 3.56
N GLU A 312 -5.30 -16.85 2.97
CA GLU A 312 -4.51 -17.26 1.81
C GLU A 312 -3.74 -18.57 2.09
N MET A 313 -3.01 -18.62 3.21
CA MET A 313 -2.26 -19.81 3.61
C MET A 313 -3.17 -21.03 3.83
N LEU A 314 -4.36 -20.84 4.40
CA LEU A 314 -5.30 -21.93 4.64
C LEU A 314 -5.95 -22.44 3.34
N PHE A 315 -6.36 -21.55 2.44
CA PHE A 315 -6.86 -21.95 1.12
C PHE A 315 -5.79 -22.66 0.31
N TRP A 316 -4.56 -22.14 0.31
CA TRP A 316 -3.43 -22.77 -0.33
C TRP A 316 -3.14 -24.17 0.27
N ALA A 317 -3.19 -24.32 1.60
CA ALA A 317 -3.01 -25.62 2.24
C ALA A 317 -4.08 -26.64 1.82
N THR A 318 -5.33 -26.21 1.61
CA THR A 318 -6.36 -27.07 1.02
C THR A 318 -6.00 -27.52 -0.39
N GLN A 319 -5.55 -26.61 -1.25
CA GLN A 319 -5.17 -26.93 -2.63
C GLN A 319 -4.01 -27.93 -2.68
N GLU A 320 -3.02 -27.76 -1.83
CA GLU A 320 -1.82 -28.59 -1.82
C GLU A 320 -2.00 -29.98 -1.18
N THR A 321 -2.99 -30.13 -0.29
CA THR A 321 -3.21 -31.39 0.45
C THR A 321 -4.49 -32.13 0.08
N GLY A 322 -5.47 -31.44 -0.50
CA GLY A 322 -6.82 -31.95 -0.68
C GLY A 322 -7.64 -31.99 0.63
N ASP A 323 -7.08 -31.60 1.77
CA ASP A 323 -7.79 -31.63 3.06
C ASP A 323 -8.69 -30.39 3.20
N SER A 324 -9.99 -30.64 3.26
CA SER A 324 -11.01 -29.60 3.35
C SER A 324 -11.08 -28.91 4.71
N ILE A 325 -10.35 -29.38 5.73
CA ILE A 325 -10.39 -28.77 7.07
C ILE A 325 -9.89 -27.33 7.04
N TYR A 326 -8.84 -27.06 6.27
CA TYR A 326 -8.29 -25.70 6.14
C TYR A 326 -9.27 -24.76 5.46
N TRP A 327 -9.91 -25.22 4.37
CA TRP A 327 -10.95 -24.46 3.68
C TRP A 327 -12.15 -24.14 4.60
N LYS A 328 -12.65 -25.17 5.33
CA LYS A 328 -13.76 -25.01 6.27
C LYS A 328 -13.44 -23.97 7.34
N ILE A 329 -12.25 -24.01 7.92
CA ILE A 329 -11.81 -23.03 8.94
C ILE A 329 -11.67 -21.64 8.33
N ALA A 330 -11.09 -21.51 7.14
CA ALA A 330 -10.95 -20.24 6.45
C ALA A 330 -12.31 -19.58 6.15
N VAL A 331 -13.27 -20.33 5.61
CA VAL A 331 -14.62 -19.85 5.31
C VAL A 331 -15.38 -19.48 6.59
N ASN A 332 -15.33 -20.32 7.63
CA ASN A 332 -15.93 -19.99 8.92
C ASN A 332 -15.36 -18.69 9.49
N ARG A 333 -14.04 -18.52 9.41
CA ARG A 333 -13.36 -17.32 9.87
C ARG A 333 -13.79 -16.08 9.07
N ALA A 334 -13.83 -16.16 7.74
CA ALA A 334 -14.30 -15.07 6.89
C ALA A 334 -15.74 -14.66 7.24
N ASN A 335 -16.67 -15.63 7.33
CA ASN A 335 -18.07 -15.39 7.67
C ASN A 335 -18.23 -14.76 9.06
N THR A 336 -17.45 -15.23 10.05
CA THR A 336 -17.47 -14.67 11.41
C THR A 336 -16.95 -13.23 11.42
N THR A 337 -15.94 -12.93 10.61
CA THR A 337 -15.44 -11.55 10.44
C THR A 337 -16.48 -10.65 9.79
N MET A 338 -17.09 -11.08 8.70
CA MET A 338 -18.12 -10.32 8.02
C MET A 338 -19.27 -9.96 8.98
N LYS A 339 -19.67 -10.90 9.81
CA LYS A 339 -20.75 -10.71 10.78
C LYS A 339 -20.38 -9.77 11.92
N ASN A 340 -19.18 -9.88 12.48
CA ASN A 340 -18.86 -9.32 13.79
C ASN A 340 -17.84 -8.20 13.78
N HIS A 341 -16.89 -8.15 12.80
CA HIS A 341 -15.84 -7.13 12.74
C HIS A 341 -16.24 -5.90 11.92
N PHE A 342 -17.16 -6.02 10.96
CA PHE A 342 -17.59 -4.87 10.17
C PHE A 342 -18.81 -4.19 10.79
N ARG A 343 -18.83 -2.86 10.72
CA ARG A 343 -19.96 -2.00 11.05
C ARG A 343 -20.87 -1.83 9.82
N PRO A 344 -22.07 -1.27 9.98
CA PRO A 344 -22.96 -0.98 8.84
C PRO A 344 -22.36 -0.07 7.78
N ASP A 345 -21.41 0.80 8.15
CA ASP A 345 -20.65 1.69 7.25
C ASP A 345 -19.41 1.04 6.62
N TYR A 346 -19.24 -0.28 6.83
CA TYR A 346 -18.09 -1.09 6.38
C TYR A 346 -16.77 -0.77 7.06
N SER A 347 -16.71 0.11 8.06
CA SER A 347 -15.55 0.24 8.90
C SER A 347 -15.39 -0.98 9.82
N SER A 348 -14.16 -1.28 10.24
CA SER A 348 -13.88 -2.49 11.03
C SER A 348 -13.54 -2.19 12.49
N TYR A 349 -14.00 -3.05 13.39
CA TYR A 349 -13.44 -3.16 14.73
C TYR A 349 -12.09 -3.87 14.68
N HIS A 350 -11.15 -3.41 15.51
CA HIS A 350 -9.85 -4.08 15.59
C HIS A 350 -9.97 -5.44 16.30
N VAL A 351 -10.52 -5.46 17.49
CA VAL A 351 -10.66 -6.65 18.35
C VAL A 351 -12.13 -6.97 18.56
N VAL A 352 -12.50 -8.22 18.31
CA VAL A 352 -13.75 -8.79 18.80
C VAL A 352 -13.40 -9.91 19.77
N ASP A 353 -13.84 -9.77 21.02
CA ASP A 353 -13.66 -10.78 22.07
C ASP A 353 -14.88 -11.66 22.16
N TYR A 354 -14.68 -12.97 22.27
CA TYR A 354 -15.74 -13.97 22.31
C TYR A 354 -15.72 -14.75 23.62
N ASP A 355 -16.86 -15.33 23.96
CA ASP A 355 -16.92 -16.41 24.92
C ASP A 355 -16.60 -17.74 24.21
N PRO A 356 -15.54 -18.44 24.62
CA PRO A 356 -15.14 -19.68 23.95
C PRO A 356 -16.11 -20.86 24.16
N GLU A 357 -16.99 -20.80 25.15
CA GLU A 357 -17.96 -21.86 25.47
C GLU A 357 -19.28 -21.69 24.70
N THR A 358 -19.70 -20.46 24.44
CA THR A 358 -20.95 -20.15 23.73
C THR A 358 -20.73 -19.69 22.30
N GLY A 359 -19.60 -19.09 21.98
CA GLY A 359 -19.29 -18.43 20.72
C GLY A 359 -19.87 -17.01 20.61
N GLU A 360 -20.48 -16.48 21.67
CA GLU A 360 -21.09 -15.17 21.67
C GLU A 360 -20.04 -14.05 21.77
N VAL A 361 -20.35 -12.91 21.15
CA VAL A 361 -19.52 -11.70 21.24
C VAL A 361 -19.66 -11.09 22.62
N ARG A 362 -18.54 -10.95 23.33
CA ARG A 362 -18.46 -10.30 24.65
C ARG A 362 -18.20 -8.81 24.55
N ALA A 363 -17.29 -8.41 23.63
CA ALA A 363 -16.90 -7.03 23.46
C ALA A 363 -16.35 -6.78 22.06
N LYS A 364 -16.46 -5.53 21.59
CA LYS A 364 -15.81 -5.01 20.37
C LYS A 364 -14.95 -3.82 20.79
N GLN A 365 -13.65 -3.92 20.55
CA GLN A 365 -12.66 -3.01 21.13
C GLN A 365 -11.50 -2.75 20.17
N THR A 366 -10.57 -1.93 20.63
CA THR A 366 -9.28 -1.76 19.97
C THR A 366 -8.12 -2.09 20.89
N ALA A 367 -6.98 -2.53 20.32
CA ALA A 367 -5.71 -2.66 20.99
C ALA A 367 -4.64 -1.72 20.40
N GLN A 368 -4.81 -1.32 19.13
CA GLN A 368 -3.87 -0.45 18.41
C GLN A 368 -4.53 0.79 17.79
N GLY A 369 -5.86 0.86 17.73
CA GLY A 369 -6.61 2.02 17.26
C GLY A 369 -6.71 3.12 18.33
N TYR A 370 -7.23 4.27 17.93
CA TYR A 370 -7.38 5.43 18.79
C TYR A 370 -8.40 5.23 19.93
N ALA A 371 -9.57 4.65 19.59
CA ALA A 371 -10.65 4.36 20.53
C ALA A 371 -11.44 3.13 20.05
N ASP A 372 -12.24 2.53 20.96
CA ASP A 372 -13.02 1.31 20.67
C ASP A 372 -14.07 1.54 19.56
N ASP A 373 -14.59 2.74 19.45
CA ASP A 373 -15.55 3.18 18.43
C ASP A 373 -14.88 3.67 17.13
N SER A 374 -13.56 3.91 17.13
CA SER A 374 -12.80 4.27 15.94
C SER A 374 -12.48 3.05 15.06
N PHE A 375 -12.09 3.30 13.82
CA PHE A 375 -11.45 2.28 13.00
C PHE A 375 -9.95 2.53 12.89
N TRP A 376 -9.22 1.44 12.79
CA TRP A 376 -7.77 1.46 12.67
C TRP A 376 -7.37 1.21 11.21
N SER A 377 -6.68 2.17 10.58
CA SER A 377 -6.43 2.18 9.12
C SER A 377 -5.74 0.91 8.61
N ARG A 378 -4.73 0.41 9.32
CA ARG A 378 -4.06 -0.85 8.94
C ARG A 378 -5.00 -2.05 9.09
N GLY A 379 -5.84 -2.10 10.13
CA GLY A 379 -6.85 -3.15 10.29
C GLY A 379 -7.89 -3.14 9.18
N GLN A 380 -8.29 -1.95 8.74
CA GLN A 380 -9.19 -1.81 7.59
C GLN A 380 -8.57 -2.38 6.31
N ALA A 381 -7.26 -2.17 6.10
CA ALA A 381 -6.54 -2.76 4.97
C ALA A 381 -6.46 -4.30 5.05
N TRP A 382 -6.22 -4.86 6.25
CA TRP A 382 -6.26 -6.32 6.46
C TRP A 382 -7.65 -6.91 6.19
N GLY A 383 -8.69 -6.16 6.52
CA GLY A 383 -10.08 -6.57 6.26
C GLY A 383 -10.45 -6.58 4.78
N LEU A 384 -9.78 -5.78 3.97
CA LEU A 384 -10.01 -5.66 2.53
C LEU A 384 -9.23 -6.72 1.73
N TYR A 385 -8.03 -7.08 2.19
CA TYR A 385 -7.18 -8.10 1.57
C TYR A 385 -7.87 -9.46 1.55
#